data_4cb264dd45d617d2f86409fb0eebcf7c
#
_entry.id   4cb264dd45d617d2f86409fb0eebcf7c
#
_cell.length_a   1.000
_cell.length_b   1.000
_cell.length_c   1.000
_cell.angle_alpha   90.00
_cell.angle_beta   90.00
_cell.angle_gamma   90.00
#
_symmetry.space_group_name_H-M   'P 1'
#
loop_
_entity.id
_entity.type
_entity.pdbx_description
1 polymer ?
#
loop_
_entity_poly.entity_id
_entity_poly.type
_entity_poly.pdbx_seq_one_letter_code
_entity_poly.pdbx_strand_id
1 'polypeptide(L)'
;MTSSLRIVRREQSARSRQHGGVLTQVIYERDGLEILRTEMEAGSVCDSREFGDFSSAHYVIDGTPAFRSPQEWVDLMPGDSIVFSDQDAYTIANRAPARSVFLSVLFKPCATGSQSIQAAVKERSE
;
A
#
# COMPACT_ATOMS: atom_id res chain seq x y z
N MET A 1 -24.86 -24.61 -1.32
CA MET A 1 -23.62 -23.93 -1.04
C MET A 1 -23.86 -22.44 -0.91
N THR A 2 -23.44 -21.85 0.17
CA THR A 2 -23.65 -20.44 0.38
C THR A 2 -22.59 -19.63 -0.38
N SER A 3 -23.01 -18.51 -0.91
CA SER A 3 -22.10 -17.61 -1.58
C SER A 3 -21.12 -16.99 -0.58
N SER A 4 -19.88 -16.91 -0.97
CA SER A 4 -18.86 -16.19 -0.19
C SER A 4 -18.63 -14.77 -0.71
N LEU A 5 -19.52 -14.30 -1.59
CA LEU A 5 -19.43 -12.94 -2.11
C LEU A 5 -19.56 -11.93 -0.98
N ARG A 6 -18.66 -10.98 -0.97
CA ARG A 6 -18.66 -9.90 0.02
C ARG A 6 -18.42 -8.59 -0.70
N ILE A 7 -19.30 -7.63 -0.47
CA ILE A 7 -19.18 -6.31 -1.04
C ILE A 7 -18.90 -5.35 0.09
N VAL A 8 -17.82 -4.57 -0.07
CA VAL A 8 -17.47 -3.52 0.89
C VAL A 8 -17.63 -2.19 0.18
N ARG A 9 -18.64 -1.44 0.57
CA ARG A 9 -18.84 -0.09 0.03
C ARG A 9 -17.81 0.85 0.64
N ARG A 10 -17.54 1.95 -0.05
CA ARG A 10 -16.55 2.93 0.39
C ARG A 10 -16.79 3.40 1.82
N GLU A 11 -18.02 3.68 2.17
CA GLU A 11 -18.41 4.17 3.49
C GLU A 11 -18.55 3.08 4.54
N GLN A 12 -18.36 1.82 4.15
CA GLN A 12 -18.54 0.67 5.03
C GLN A 12 -17.22 -0.05 5.32
N SER A 13 -16.09 0.61 5.09
CA SER A 13 -14.81 -0.02 5.38
C SER A 13 -14.75 -0.42 6.87
N ALA A 14 -14.17 -1.58 7.14
CA ALA A 14 -14.12 -2.13 8.48
C ALA A 14 -13.41 -1.19 9.46
N ARG A 15 -12.37 -0.54 9.00
CA ARG A 15 -11.64 0.44 9.79
C ARG A 15 -11.17 1.55 8.87
N SER A 16 -11.18 2.76 9.38
CA SER A 16 -10.58 3.89 8.68
C SER A 16 -9.83 4.74 9.67
N ARG A 17 -8.79 5.39 9.19
CA ARG A 17 -7.98 6.28 10.00
C ARG A 17 -7.63 7.50 9.18
N GLN A 18 -7.79 8.66 9.77
CA GLN A 18 -7.44 9.92 9.12
C GLN A 18 -6.47 10.68 10.00
N HIS A 19 -5.37 11.12 9.40
CA HIS A 19 -4.33 11.82 10.13
C HIS A 19 -3.52 12.66 9.15
N GLY A 20 -3.42 13.97 9.41
CA GLY A 20 -2.54 14.84 8.65
C GLY A 20 -2.79 14.87 7.15
N GLY A 21 -4.03 14.81 6.70
CA GLY A 21 -4.37 14.79 5.29
C GLY A 21 -4.27 13.43 4.64
N VAL A 22 -4.05 12.38 5.42
CA VAL A 22 -3.99 11.00 4.92
C VAL A 22 -5.17 10.22 5.46
N LEU A 23 -6.01 9.70 4.56
CA LEU A 23 -7.13 8.84 4.91
C LEU A 23 -6.80 7.43 4.46
N THR A 24 -6.73 6.50 5.40
CA THR A 24 -6.50 5.09 5.12
C THR A 24 -7.73 4.28 5.50
N GLN A 25 -8.24 3.49 4.56
CA GLN A 25 -9.41 2.66 4.75
C GLN A 25 -9.04 1.20 4.52
N VAL A 26 -9.37 0.34 5.48
CA VAL A 26 -9.14 -1.09 5.35
C VAL A 26 -10.28 -1.68 4.53
N ILE A 27 -9.94 -2.20 3.36
CA ILE A 27 -10.92 -2.82 2.44
C ILE A 27 -11.14 -4.28 2.82
N TYR A 28 -10.07 -4.96 3.17
CA TYR A 28 -10.13 -6.39 3.48
C TYR A 28 -8.97 -6.73 4.40
N GLU A 29 -9.21 -7.57 5.38
CA GLU A 29 -8.14 -8.09 6.20
C GLU A 29 -8.40 -9.54 6.60
N ARG A 30 -7.32 -10.25 6.76
CA ARG A 30 -7.30 -11.66 7.08
C ARG A 30 -5.93 -11.93 7.72
N ASP A 31 -5.75 -13.07 8.32
CA ASP A 31 -4.47 -13.39 8.99
C ASP A 31 -3.29 -13.16 8.05
N GLY A 32 -2.43 -12.22 8.40
CA GLY A 32 -1.23 -11.92 7.64
C GLY A 32 -1.46 -11.17 6.34
N LEU A 33 -2.66 -10.65 6.09
CA LEU A 33 -2.97 -9.93 4.86
C LEU A 33 -3.92 -8.78 5.14
N GLU A 34 -3.60 -7.59 4.61
CA GLU A 34 -4.50 -6.45 4.64
C GLU A 34 -4.48 -5.76 3.28
N ILE A 35 -5.63 -5.33 2.83
CA ILE A 35 -5.74 -4.51 1.62
C ILE A 35 -6.30 -3.17 2.05
N LEU A 36 -5.57 -2.11 1.72
CA LEU A 36 -5.90 -0.75 2.15
C LEU A 36 -6.05 0.16 0.93
N ARG A 37 -6.92 1.15 1.07
CA ARG A 37 -7.01 2.26 0.13
C ARG A 37 -6.60 3.52 0.87
N THR A 38 -5.63 4.25 0.32
CA THR A 38 -5.13 5.47 0.93
C THR A 38 -5.36 6.65 0.00
N GLU A 39 -5.90 7.74 0.57
CA GLU A 39 -6.02 9.01 -0.11
C GLU A 39 -5.13 10.01 0.61
N MET A 40 -4.29 10.71 -0.14
CA MET A 40 -3.38 11.70 0.40
C MET A 40 -3.68 13.06 -0.20
N GLU A 41 -3.98 14.04 0.65
CA GLU A 41 -4.12 15.41 0.21
C GLU A 41 -2.77 15.99 -0.20
N ALA A 42 -2.82 17.07 -0.98
CA ALA A 42 -1.60 17.76 -1.38
C ALA A 42 -0.79 18.16 -0.15
N GLY A 43 0.50 17.88 -0.17
CA GLY A 43 1.40 18.22 0.91
C GLY A 43 1.44 17.25 2.07
N SER A 44 0.60 16.20 2.06
CA SER A 44 0.58 15.23 3.16
C SER A 44 1.72 14.22 3.05
N VAL A 45 2.07 13.64 4.18
CA VAL A 45 3.16 12.67 4.30
C VAL A 45 2.67 11.47 5.12
N CYS A 46 3.08 10.29 4.70
CA CYS A 46 2.75 9.03 5.36
C CYS A 46 4.05 8.25 5.56
N ASP A 47 4.21 7.68 6.74
CA ASP A 47 5.42 6.94 7.11
C ASP A 47 5.13 5.45 7.06
N SER A 48 6.15 4.64 6.71
CA SER A 48 5.97 3.19 6.62
C SER A 48 5.54 2.56 7.94
N ARG A 49 5.84 3.20 9.07
CA ARG A 49 5.41 2.69 10.38
C ARG A 49 3.90 2.63 10.51
N GLU A 50 3.16 3.40 9.72
CA GLU A 50 1.70 3.35 9.73
C GLU A 50 1.17 2.06 9.14
N PHE A 51 2.00 1.31 8.42
CA PHE A 51 1.61 0.03 7.82
C PHE A 51 2.10 -1.17 8.63
N GLY A 52 2.76 -0.95 9.77
CA GLY A 52 3.18 -2.03 10.67
C GLY A 52 4.37 -2.82 10.13
N ASP A 53 4.52 -4.04 10.63
CA ASP A 53 5.64 -4.91 10.29
C ASP A 53 5.32 -5.84 9.14
N PHE A 54 4.72 -5.30 8.10
CA PHE A 54 4.34 -6.05 6.91
C PHE A 54 5.26 -5.73 5.75
N SER A 55 5.47 -6.69 4.87
CA SER A 55 5.89 -6.39 3.52
C SER A 55 4.72 -5.71 2.81
N SER A 56 4.99 -4.87 1.84
CA SER A 56 3.94 -4.09 1.21
C SER A 56 4.15 -3.96 -0.28
N ALA A 57 3.02 -3.87 -0.99
CA ALA A 57 2.99 -3.53 -2.40
C ALA A 57 1.98 -2.39 -2.54
N HIS A 58 2.37 -1.31 -3.18
CA HIS A 58 1.52 -0.13 -3.37
C HIS A 58 1.31 0.08 -4.86
N TYR A 59 0.07 0.29 -5.24
CA TYR A 59 -0.34 0.49 -6.63
C TYR A 59 -1.07 1.82 -6.75
N VAL A 60 -0.55 2.72 -7.60
CA VAL A 60 -1.10 4.06 -7.74
C VAL A 60 -2.33 4.03 -8.64
N ILE A 61 -3.44 4.56 -8.15
CA ILE A 61 -4.69 4.68 -8.89
C ILE A 61 -4.80 6.07 -9.51
N ASP A 62 -4.47 7.11 -8.75
CA ASP A 62 -4.64 8.49 -9.17
C ASP A 62 -3.58 9.37 -8.51
N GLY A 63 -3.20 10.45 -9.18
CA GLY A 63 -2.19 11.36 -8.68
C GLY A 63 -0.77 10.85 -8.88
N THR A 64 0.18 11.51 -8.23
CA THR A 64 1.60 11.21 -8.41
C THR A 64 2.32 11.23 -7.05
N PRO A 65 2.08 10.24 -6.19
CA PRO A 65 2.77 10.18 -4.91
C PRO A 65 4.24 9.85 -5.10
N ALA A 66 5.08 10.37 -4.24
CA ALA A 66 6.51 10.09 -4.24
C ALA A 66 6.82 9.14 -3.08
N PHE A 67 7.57 8.09 -3.37
CA PHE A 67 8.00 7.12 -2.37
C PHE A 67 9.50 7.29 -2.15
N ARG A 68 9.89 7.46 -0.91
CA ARG A 68 11.29 7.61 -0.54
C ARG A 68 11.77 6.35 0.16
N SER A 69 12.75 5.69 -0.46
CA SER A 69 13.53 4.66 0.19
C SER A 69 14.77 5.30 0.84
N PRO A 70 15.57 4.56 1.61
CA PRO A 70 16.79 5.11 2.15
C PRO A 70 17.74 5.68 1.10
N GLN A 71 17.66 5.20 -0.15
CA GLN A 71 18.57 5.61 -1.20
C GLN A 71 18.06 6.75 -2.06
N GLU A 72 16.75 6.80 -2.31
CA GLU A 72 16.25 7.75 -3.29
C GLU A 72 14.76 8.02 -3.15
N TRP A 73 14.31 9.10 -3.80
CA TRP A 73 12.90 9.37 -4.03
C TRP A 73 12.50 8.81 -5.39
N VAL A 74 11.33 8.22 -5.45
CA VAL A 74 10.76 7.70 -6.70
C VAL A 74 9.36 8.29 -6.85
N ASP A 75 9.12 9.00 -7.96
CA ASP A 75 7.79 9.50 -8.29
C ASP A 75 7.05 8.42 -9.06
N LEU A 76 5.85 8.09 -8.61
CA LEU A 76 5.02 7.10 -9.25
C LEU A 76 3.83 7.76 -9.92
N MET A 77 3.43 7.20 -11.06
CA MET A 77 2.26 7.64 -11.81
C MET A 77 1.16 6.59 -11.74
N PRO A 78 -0.08 6.94 -12.07
CA PRO A 78 -1.16 5.95 -12.09
C PRO A 78 -0.77 4.73 -12.92
N GLY A 79 -0.98 3.55 -12.34
CA GLY A 79 -0.58 2.29 -12.96
C GLY A 79 0.76 1.77 -12.50
N ASP A 80 1.58 2.60 -11.86
CA ASP A 80 2.85 2.16 -11.32
C ASP A 80 2.66 1.50 -9.96
N SER A 81 3.57 0.61 -9.61
CA SER A 81 3.58 -0.02 -8.30
C SER A 81 5.00 -0.10 -7.76
N ILE A 82 5.09 -0.21 -6.43
CA ILE A 82 6.36 -0.34 -5.74
C ILE A 82 6.18 -1.37 -4.60
N VAL A 83 7.22 -2.15 -4.36
CA VAL A 83 7.17 -3.23 -3.38
C VAL A 83 8.30 -3.04 -2.37
N PHE A 84 7.96 -3.14 -1.10
CA PHE A 84 8.93 -3.07 -0.01
C PHE A 84 8.86 -4.33 0.85
N SER A 85 10.00 -4.75 1.37
CA SER A 85 10.02 -5.82 2.36
C SER A 85 9.67 -5.26 3.73
N ASP A 86 9.39 -6.15 4.69
CA ASP A 86 9.04 -5.75 6.06
C ASP A 86 10.19 -5.04 6.78
N GLN A 87 11.40 -5.11 6.23
CA GLN A 87 12.57 -4.45 6.83
C GLN A 87 12.90 -3.12 6.18
N ASP A 88 12.19 -2.74 5.14
CA ASP A 88 12.43 -1.47 4.47
C ASP A 88 11.69 -0.35 5.20
N ALA A 89 12.42 0.71 5.49
CA ALA A 89 11.81 1.95 5.98
C ALA A 89 11.60 2.85 4.77
N TYR A 90 10.40 3.42 4.64
CA TYR A 90 10.10 4.29 3.53
C TYR A 90 9.11 5.38 3.96
N THR A 91 9.04 6.44 3.19
CA THR A 91 8.12 7.54 3.40
C THR A 91 7.37 7.77 2.11
N ILE A 92 6.09 8.08 2.21
CA ILE A 92 5.26 8.43 1.06
C ILE A 92 4.88 9.90 1.23
N ALA A 93 5.12 10.69 0.20
CA ALA A 93 4.79 12.11 0.23
C ALA A 93 3.99 12.47 -1.01
N ASN A 94 2.90 13.20 -0.82
CA ASN A 94 2.15 13.74 -1.94
C ASN A 94 2.59 15.19 -2.16
N ARG A 95 3.61 15.38 -2.98
CA ARG A 95 4.16 16.69 -3.30
C ARG A 95 3.45 17.36 -4.47
N ALA A 96 2.50 16.66 -5.08
CA ALA A 96 1.71 17.19 -6.18
C ALA A 96 0.65 18.15 -5.66
N PRO A 97 0.14 19.06 -6.50
CA PRO A 97 -0.91 20.00 -6.08
C PRO A 97 -2.29 19.35 -5.98
N ALA A 98 -2.44 18.09 -6.37
CA ALA A 98 -3.70 17.38 -6.33
C ALA A 98 -3.61 16.16 -5.42
N ARG A 99 -4.76 15.61 -5.06
CA ARG A 99 -4.84 14.42 -4.23
C ARG A 99 -4.27 13.20 -4.94
N SER A 100 -3.63 12.32 -4.19
CA SER A 100 -3.17 11.03 -4.69
C SER A 100 -3.94 9.91 -4.03
N VAL A 101 -4.18 8.82 -4.76
CA VAL A 101 -4.89 7.64 -4.27
C VAL A 101 -4.10 6.41 -4.69
N PHE A 102 -3.89 5.50 -3.74
CA PHE A 102 -3.24 4.24 -4.05
C PHE A 102 -3.82 3.11 -3.22
N LEU A 103 -3.69 1.90 -3.74
CA LEU A 103 -4.01 0.69 -3.02
C LEU A 103 -2.75 0.08 -2.46
N SER A 104 -2.85 -0.47 -1.26
CA SER A 104 -1.73 -1.14 -0.61
C SER A 104 -2.15 -2.53 -0.21
N VAL A 105 -1.30 -3.50 -0.52
CA VAL A 105 -1.44 -4.86 -0.04
C VAL A 105 -0.32 -5.08 0.97
N LEU A 106 -0.70 -5.32 2.21
CA LEU A 106 0.23 -5.60 3.30
C LEU A 106 0.18 -7.10 3.57
N PHE A 107 1.33 -7.72 3.66
CA PHE A 107 1.37 -9.16 3.87
C PHE A 107 2.56 -9.54 4.75
N LYS A 108 2.34 -10.55 5.57
CA LYS A 108 3.42 -11.10 6.39
C LYS A 108 4.00 -12.30 5.67
N PRO A 109 5.26 -12.26 5.29
CA PRO A 109 5.85 -13.42 4.66
C PRO A 109 5.91 -14.56 5.68
N CYS A 110 5.43 -15.73 5.29
CA CYS A 110 5.66 -16.92 6.09
C CYS A 110 7.02 -17.51 5.71
N ALA A 111 7.63 -18.27 6.63
CA ALA A 111 8.98 -18.77 6.45
C ALA A 111 9.18 -19.57 5.16
N THR A 112 8.14 -20.29 4.72
CA THR A 112 8.22 -21.11 3.52
C THR A 112 7.68 -20.42 2.27
N GLY A 113 6.92 -19.34 2.42
CA GLY A 113 6.28 -18.67 1.31
C GLY A 113 7.06 -17.47 0.76
N SER A 114 7.85 -16.81 1.60
CA SER A 114 8.49 -15.57 1.20
C SER A 114 9.49 -15.76 0.06
N GLN A 115 10.23 -16.84 0.06
CA GLN A 115 11.18 -17.11 -1.01
C GLN A 115 10.49 -17.36 -2.35
N SER A 116 9.37 -18.06 -2.32
CA SER A 116 8.60 -18.32 -3.54
C SER A 116 8.06 -17.02 -4.14
N ILE A 117 7.59 -16.12 -3.29
CA ILE A 117 7.08 -14.83 -3.75
C ILE A 117 8.21 -14.01 -4.38
N GLN A 118 9.36 -13.97 -3.75
CA GLN A 118 10.51 -13.23 -4.27
C GLN A 118 10.98 -13.80 -5.61
N ALA A 119 11.01 -15.11 -5.75
CA ALA A 119 11.40 -15.74 -7.01
C ALA A 119 10.42 -15.38 -8.13
N ALA A 120 9.13 -15.40 -7.85
CA ALA A 120 8.11 -15.04 -8.85
C ALA A 120 8.26 -13.58 -9.29
N VAL A 121 8.54 -12.69 -8.36
CA VAL A 121 8.76 -11.28 -8.69
C VAL A 121 9.99 -11.10 -9.56
N LYS A 122 11.08 -11.78 -9.27
CA LYS A 122 12.29 -11.70 -10.08
C LYS A 122 12.06 -12.20 -11.51
N GLU A 123 11.34 -13.27 -11.67
CA GLU A 123 11.04 -13.81 -13.01
C GLU A 123 10.24 -12.81 -13.82
N ARG A 124 9.33 -12.10 -13.20
CA ARG A 124 8.50 -11.12 -13.91
C ARG A 124 9.23 -9.84 -14.25
N SER A 125 10.28 -9.51 -13.55
CA SER A 125 11.00 -8.27 -13.79
C SER A 125 11.98 -8.37 -14.97
N GLU A 126 12.09 -9.49 -15.57
CA GLU A 126 12.87 -9.66 -16.81
C GLU A 126 12.01 -9.30 -18.04
#